data_5d12e258d581c2856d2dea0bcb5c0c8d
#
_entry.id   5d12e258d581c2856d2dea0bcb5c0c8d
#
_cell.length_a   1.000
_cell.length_b   1.000
_cell.length_c   1.000
_cell.angle_alpha   90.00
_cell.angle_beta   90.00
_cell.angle_gamma   90.00
#
_symmetry.space_group_name_H-M   'P 1'
#
loop_
_entity.id
_entity.type
_entity.pdbx_description
1 polymer ?
#
loop_
_entity_poly.entity_id
_entity_poly.type
_entity_poly.pdbx_seq_one_letter_code
_entity_poly.pdbx_strand_id
1 'polypeptide(L)'
;MLSREQWRRVIWRQGTKGPLMGTFAAKYVRLADGNENARGQHLPRRWCLGDRGTAYYLCNLLPETSFDHLVRVTKQRWACELGHRELKQEVGLDYFEGRTWQGLHHHAVLCLVPLLLLQWLRLAQLDGFFGDSVPAIRREIAGETPRRFQRPRLYCSCCKALFSGP
;
A
#
# COMPACT_ATOMS: atom_id res chain seq x y z
N MET A 1 16.52 27.52 -8.12
CA MET A 1 17.37 26.40 -7.66
C MET A 1 17.32 26.34 -6.14
N LEU A 2 17.35 25.14 -5.54
CA LEU A 2 17.48 24.96 -4.10
C LEU A 2 18.94 25.13 -3.70
N SER A 3 19.24 25.98 -2.71
CA SER A 3 20.60 26.16 -2.18
C SER A 3 21.04 24.91 -1.39
N ARG A 4 22.36 24.70 -1.24
CA ARG A 4 22.90 23.58 -0.46
C ARG A 4 22.38 23.52 0.97
N GLU A 5 22.12 24.66 1.58
CA GLU A 5 21.66 24.84 2.97
C GLU A 5 20.21 24.37 3.18
N GLN A 6 19.41 24.23 2.12
CA GLN A 6 18.02 23.80 2.20
C GLN A 6 17.87 22.28 2.28
N TRP A 7 18.95 21.54 2.08
CA TRP A 7 18.95 20.09 2.13
C TRP A 7 19.21 19.59 3.56
N ARG A 8 18.24 18.83 4.10
CA ARG A 8 18.31 18.29 5.47
C ARG A 8 18.30 16.78 5.43
N ARG A 9 19.09 16.16 6.31
CA ARG A 9 19.09 14.73 6.53
C ARG A 9 17.95 14.37 7.49
N VAL A 10 17.08 13.44 7.09
CA VAL A 10 15.91 13.00 7.88
C VAL A 10 15.89 11.48 7.97
N ILE A 11 15.62 10.97 9.17
CA ILE A 11 15.31 9.57 9.42
C ILE A 11 13.79 9.47 9.42
N TRP A 12 13.20 8.72 8.46
CA TRP A 12 11.74 8.62 8.35
C TRP A 12 11.17 7.33 8.91
N ARG A 13 11.99 6.30 9.12
CA ARG A 13 11.56 4.99 9.62
C ARG A 13 12.74 4.22 10.23
N GLN A 14 12.46 3.40 11.24
CA GLN A 14 13.35 2.32 11.65
C GLN A 14 13.11 1.11 10.77
N GLY A 15 14.14 0.59 10.13
CA GLY A 15 14.11 -0.63 9.35
C GLY A 15 14.76 -1.78 10.11
N THR A 16 14.59 -3.01 9.63
CA THR A 16 15.20 -4.22 10.22
C THR A 16 16.73 -4.20 10.18
N LYS A 17 17.34 -3.46 9.24
CA LYS A 17 18.79 -3.32 9.06
C LYS A 17 19.33 -1.97 9.57
N GLY A 18 18.53 -1.21 10.32
CA GLY A 18 18.88 0.13 10.82
C GLY A 18 17.97 1.24 10.31
N PRO A 19 18.25 2.49 10.70
CA PRO A 19 17.41 3.63 10.36
C PRO A 19 17.43 3.92 8.86
N LEU A 20 16.25 4.07 8.27
CA LEU A 20 16.08 4.53 6.89
C LEU A 20 16.16 6.06 6.87
N MET A 21 17.16 6.59 6.18
CA MET A 21 17.45 8.01 6.12
C MET A 21 17.78 8.47 4.71
N GLY A 22 17.57 9.76 4.44
CA GLY A 22 17.92 10.41 3.18
C GLY A 22 18.08 11.90 3.37
N THR A 23 18.46 12.58 2.29
CA THR A 23 18.63 14.02 2.27
C THR A 23 17.54 14.64 1.42
N PHE A 24 16.73 15.49 2.05
CA PHE A 24 15.53 16.08 1.45
C PHE A 24 15.60 17.60 1.48
N ALA A 25 14.92 18.23 0.52
CA ALA A 25 14.63 19.65 0.53
C ALA A 25 13.20 19.88 0.09
N ALA A 26 12.51 20.85 0.70
CA ALA A 26 11.14 21.18 0.35
C ALA A 26 11.01 22.68 0.03
N LYS A 27 10.16 22.98 -0.94
CA LYS A 27 9.78 24.35 -1.28
C LYS A 27 8.29 24.42 -1.61
N TYR A 28 7.64 25.46 -1.11
CA TYR A 28 6.25 25.73 -1.42
C TYR A 28 6.16 26.52 -2.71
N VAL A 29 5.72 25.89 -3.80
CA VAL A 29 5.80 26.42 -5.17
C VAL A 29 4.44 26.55 -5.82
N ARG A 30 4.31 27.41 -6.82
CA ARG A 30 3.21 27.36 -7.78
C ARG A 30 3.59 26.39 -8.90
N LEU A 31 2.63 25.57 -9.30
CA LEU A 31 2.78 24.74 -10.48
C LEU A 31 2.53 25.62 -11.72
N ALA A 32 3.42 25.52 -12.72
CA ALA A 32 3.16 26.06 -14.04
C ALA A 32 2.38 25.01 -14.82
N ASP A 33 1.24 25.40 -15.37
CA ASP A 33 0.40 24.53 -16.22
C ASP A 33 0.80 24.56 -17.70
N GLY A 34 1.83 25.31 -18.03
CA GLY A 34 2.31 25.50 -19.41
C GLY A 34 1.40 26.42 -20.25
N ASN A 35 0.31 26.91 -19.70
CA ASN A 35 -0.62 27.80 -20.40
C ASN A 35 -0.29 29.27 -20.03
N GLU A 36 0.48 29.95 -20.87
CA GLU A 36 0.87 31.35 -20.66
C GLU A 36 -0.33 32.32 -20.62
N ASN A 37 -1.50 31.91 -21.10
CA ASN A 37 -2.71 32.73 -21.17
C ASN A 37 -3.56 32.73 -19.87
N ALA A 38 -3.21 31.95 -18.88
CA ALA A 38 -3.90 31.92 -17.57
C ALA A 38 -3.45 33.09 -16.67
N ARG A 39 -3.34 34.31 -17.22
CA ARG A 39 -3.12 35.53 -16.43
C ARG A 39 -4.34 35.77 -15.55
N GLY A 40 -4.29 35.39 -14.30
CA GLY A 40 -5.32 35.67 -13.30
C GLY A 40 -5.87 34.45 -12.55
N GLN A 41 -5.64 33.23 -12.97
CA GLN A 41 -6.00 32.07 -12.17
C GLN A 41 -4.95 31.86 -11.06
N HIS A 42 -5.41 31.95 -9.83
CA HIS A 42 -4.59 31.61 -8.66
C HIS A 42 -4.36 30.09 -8.63
N LEU A 43 -3.34 29.60 -9.35
CA LEU A 43 -2.93 28.22 -9.27
C LEU A 43 -2.56 27.88 -7.82
N PRO A 44 -3.07 26.79 -7.27
CA PRO A 44 -2.80 26.42 -5.88
C PRO A 44 -1.30 26.18 -5.71
N ARG A 45 -0.75 26.76 -4.64
CA ARG A 45 0.62 26.46 -4.25
C ARG A 45 0.64 25.05 -3.67
N ARG A 46 1.74 24.33 -3.93
CA ARG A 46 1.95 22.97 -3.43
C ARG A 46 3.37 22.82 -2.90
N TRP A 47 3.54 21.90 -1.97
CA TRP A 47 4.85 21.49 -1.55
C TRP A 47 5.53 20.68 -2.65
N CYS A 48 6.74 21.08 -3.05
CA CYS A 48 7.63 20.29 -3.87
C CYS A 48 8.76 19.79 -2.96
N LEU A 49 8.78 18.47 -2.70
CA LEU A 49 9.83 17.82 -1.95
C LEU A 49 10.78 17.11 -2.90
N GLY A 50 12.07 17.44 -2.83
CA GLY A 50 13.13 16.75 -3.54
C GLY A 50 13.83 15.73 -2.64
N ASP A 51 14.07 14.53 -3.15
CA ASP A 51 14.95 13.53 -2.56
C ASP A 51 16.27 13.54 -3.34
N ARG A 52 17.38 13.79 -2.66
CA ARG A 52 18.69 13.96 -3.31
C ARG A 52 19.10 12.69 -4.06
N GLY A 53 18.95 12.74 -5.37
CA GLY A 53 19.41 11.70 -6.29
C GLY A 53 18.33 10.77 -6.83
N THR A 54 17.05 10.88 -6.40
CA THR A 54 16.03 9.91 -6.82
C THR A 54 14.75 10.50 -7.39
N ALA A 55 14.10 11.47 -6.74
CA ALA A 55 12.77 11.91 -7.17
C ALA A 55 12.36 13.27 -6.64
N TYR A 56 11.36 13.86 -7.32
CA TYR A 56 10.62 15.02 -6.83
C TYR A 56 9.16 14.61 -6.60
N TYR A 57 8.60 15.09 -5.49
CA TYR A 57 7.23 14.79 -5.08
C TYR A 57 6.44 16.08 -4.91
N LEU A 58 5.20 16.08 -5.36
CA LEU A 58 4.27 17.18 -5.15
C LEU A 58 3.23 16.77 -4.11
N CYS A 59 3.07 17.60 -3.08
CA CYS A 59 2.11 17.37 -2.01
C CYS A 59 1.13 18.56 -1.92
N ASN A 60 -0.14 18.25 -1.70
CA ASN A 60 -1.21 19.22 -1.49
C ASN A 60 -1.47 19.51 0.00
N LEU A 61 -0.52 19.20 0.87
CA LEU A 61 -0.61 19.47 2.29
C LEU A 61 -0.56 20.97 2.58
N LEU A 62 -1.06 21.35 3.76
CA LEU A 62 -1.13 22.74 4.20
C LEU A 62 0.25 23.40 4.29
N PRO A 63 0.33 24.74 4.10
CA PRO A 63 1.61 25.47 4.14
C PRO A 63 2.38 25.30 5.44
N GLU A 64 1.68 25.18 6.56
CA GLU A 64 2.23 25.01 7.92
C GLU A 64 2.71 23.59 8.22
N THR A 65 2.59 22.65 7.26
CA THR A 65 3.02 21.28 7.43
C THR A 65 4.53 21.22 7.74
N SER A 66 4.88 20.51 8.80
CA SER A 66 6.28 20.35 9.18
C SER A 66 7.08 19.56 8.13
N PHE A 67 8.36 19.90 8.00
CA PHE A 67 9.26 19.26 7.04
C PHE A 67 9.36 17.74 7.24
N ASP A 68 9.43 17.30 8.49
CA ASP A 68 9.52 15.87 8.82
C ASP A 68 8.23 15.13 8.45
N HIS A 69 7.08 15.79 8.60
CA HIS A 69 5.80 15.21 8.18
C HIS A 69 5.72 15.07 6.66
N LEU A 70 6.18 16.08 5.90
CA LEU A 70 6.28 15.99 4.43
C LEU A 70 7.11 14.78 3.99
N VAL A 71 8.29 14.59 4.60
CA VAL A 71 9.16 13.45 4.28
C VAL A 71 8.48 12.12 4.62
N ARG A 72 7.86 12.00 5.79
CA ARG A 72 7.15 10.78 6.21
C ARG A 72 6.03 10.41 5.25
N VAL A 73 5.15 11.35 4.93
CA VAL A 73 4.02 11.11 3.99
C VAL A 73 4.53 10.67 2.62
N THR A 74 5.56 11.33 2.10
CA THR A 74 6.13 10.99 0.80
C THR A 74 6.71 9.57 0.79
N LYS A 75 7.37 9.17 1.88
CA LYS A 75 7.95 7.83 2.01
C LYS A 75 6.93 6.74 2.37
N GLN A 76 5.73 7.10 2.84
CA GLN A 76 4.63 6.16 3.07
C GLN A 76 4.04 5.57 1.77
N ARG A 77 4.33 6.12 0.60
CA ARG A 77 3.91 5.54 -0.69
C ARG A 77 4.30 4.06 -0.81
N TRP A 78 5.46 3.68 -0.29
CA TRP A 78 5.87 2.28 -0.24
C TRP A 78 4.88 1.37 0.53
N ALA A 79 4.20 1.90 1.54
CA ALA A 79 3.20 1.13 2.29
C ALA A 79 1.99 0.77 1.42
N CYS A 80 1.58 1.67 0.50
CA CYS A 80 0.53 1.39 -0.47
C CYS A 80 0.96 0.29 -1.46
N GLU A 81 2.19 0.37 -1.95
CA GLU A 81 2.74 -0.65 -2.85
C GLU A 81 2.83 -2.03 -2.17
N LEU A 82 3.20 -2.05 -0.88
CA LEU A 82 3.18 -3.27 -0.07
C LEU A 82 1.76 -3.82 0.08
N GLY A 83 0.79 -2.96 0.43
CA GLY A 83 -0.61 -3.35 0.57
C GLY A 83 -1.19 -3.92 -0.73
N HIS A 84 -0.89 -3.32 -1.88
CA HIS A 84 -1.29 -3.87 -3.18
C HIS A 84 -0.63 -5.22 -3.48
N ARG A 85 0.62 -5.39 -3.12
CA ARG A 85 1.31 -6.68 -3.27
C ARG A 85 0.67 -7.75 -2.39
N GLU A 86 0.39 -7.43 -1.13
CA GLU A 86 -0.29 -8.34 -0.20
C GLU A 86 -1.70 -8.70 -0.69
N LEU A 87 -2.47 -7.74 -1.23
CA LEU A 87 -3.78 -7.99 -1.85
C LEU A 87 -3.68 -9.01 -2.99
N LYS A 88 -2.66 -8.90 -3.83
CA LYS A 88 -2.48 -9.83 -4.95
C LYS A 88 -1.99 -11.20 -4.47
N GLN A 89 -0.90 -11.23 -3.71
CA GLN A 89 -0.21 -12.47 -3.37
C GLN A 89 -0.88 -13.26 -2.26
N GLU A 90 -1.48 -12.59 -1.27
CA GLU A 90 -2.00 -13.27 -0.08
C GLU A 90 -3.51 -13.52 -0.14
N VAL A 91 -4.27 -12.66 -0.80
CA VAL A 91 -5.73 -12.77 -0.85
C VAL A 91 -6.33 -12.87 -2.25
N GLY A 92 -5.48 -12.86 -3.30
CA GLY A 92 -5.87 -13.22 -4.66
C GLY A 92 -6.63 -12.13 -5.42
N LEU A 93 -6.31 -10.85 -5.21
CA LEU A 93 -6.94 -9.76 -5.95
C LEU A 93 -6.76 -9.88 -7.47
N ASP A 94 -5.67 -10.49 -7.93
CA ASP A 94 -5.35 -10.71 -9.35
C ASP A 94 -5.98 -11.97 -9.94
N TYR A 95 -6.71 -12.76 -9.16
CA TYR A 95 -7.43 -13.96 -9.65
C TYR A 95 -8.80 -13.64 -10.23
N PHE A 96 -9.12 -12.36 -10.41
CA PHE A 96 -10.40 -11.97 -11.00
C PHE A 96 -10.39 -12.16 -12.51
N GLU A 97 -11.18 -13.12 -12.99
CA GLU A 97 -11.37 -13.43 -14.42
C GLU A 97 -12.69 -12.90 -14.99
N GLY A 98 -13.48 -12.20 -14.19
CA GLY A 98 -14.77 -11.65 -14.60
C GLY A 98 -14.64 -10.46 -15.55
N ARG A 99 -15.69 -10.22 -16.35
CA ARG A 99 -15.72 -9.14 -17.36
C ARG A 99 -16.60 -7.95 -16.95
N THR A 100 -17.25 -7.98 -15.81
CA THR A 100 -18.15 -6.93 -15.36
C THR A 100 -17.52 -6.01 -14.33
N TRP A 101 -17.78 -4.72 -14.44
CA TRP A 101 -17.32 -3.73 -13.46
C TRP A 101 -17.84 -4.04 -12.04
N GLN A 102 -19.10 -4.45 -11.94
CA GLN A 102 -19.72 -4.84 -10.69
C GLN A 102 -19.05 -6.06 -10.06
N GLY A 103 -18.75 -7.08 -10.87
CA GLY A 103 -18.00 -8.26 -10.40
C GLY A 103 -16.62 -7.92 -9.88
N LEU A 104 -15.89 -7.01 -10.54
CA LEU A 104 -14.60 -6.53 -10.07
C LEU A 104 -14.70 -5.86 -8.69
N HIS A 105 -15.74 -5.02 -8.47
CA HIS A 105 -15.94 -4.39 -7.18
C HIS A 105 -16.25 -5.40 -6.07
N HIS A 106 -17.11 -6.36 -6.34
CA HIS A 106 -17.43 -7.42 -5.36
C HIS A 106 -16.17 -8.21 -5.02
N HIS A 107 -15.40 -8.63 -6.02
CA HIS A 107 -14.14 -9.35 -5.82
C HIS A 107 -13.14 -8.52 -5.00
N ALA A 108 -12.97 -7.24 -5.33
CA ALA A 108 -12.07 -6.36 -4.61
C ALA A 108 -12.46 -6.21 -3.13
N VAL A 109 -13.75 -6.05 -2.82
CA VAL A 109 -14.24 -5.99 -1.43
C VAL A 109 -13.98 -7.31 -0.71
N LEU A 110 -14.24 -8.46 -1.35
CA LEU A 110 -13.98 -9.78 -0.78
C LEU A 110 -12.47 -10.01 -0.50
N CYS A 111 -11.57 -9.38 -1.25
CA CYS A 111 -10.13 -9.42 -0.98
C CYS A 111 -9.71 -8.42 0.11
N LEU A 112 -10.33 -7.24 0.16
CA LEU A 112 -10.00 -6.20 1.14
C LEU A 112 -10.37 -6.61 2.57
N VAL A 113 -11.51 -7.25 2.79
CA VAL A 113 -11.97 -7.66 4.12
C VAL A 113 -10.99 -8.63 4.80
N PRO A 114 -10.55 -9.72 4.17
CA PRO A 114 -9.53 -10.59 4.76
C PRO A 114 -8.21 -9.89 5.00
N LEU A 115 -7.75 -9.03 4.07
CA LEU A 115 -6.52 -8.28 4.28
C LEU A 115 -6.61 -7.36 5.49
N LEU A 116 -7.72 -6.64 5.66
CA LEU A 116 -7.95 -5.79 6.84
C LEU A 116 -7.94 -6.61 8.13
N LEU A 117 -8.55 -7.79 8.14
CA LEU A 117 -8.50 -8.70 9.28
C LEU A 117 -7.07 -9.13 9.60
N LEU A 118 -6.29 -9.55 8.59
CA LEU A 118 -4.90 -9.95 8.77
C LEU A 118 -4.03 -8.79 9.27
N GLN A 119 -4.23 -7.58 8.76
CA GLN A 119 -3.54 -6.38 9.23
C GLN A 119 -3.95 -6.01 10.66
N TRP A 120 -5.24 -6.15 11.01
CA TRP A 120 -5.73 -5.91 12.35
C TRP A 120 -5.12 -6.91 13.35
N LEU A 121 -5.10 -8.21 13.03
CA LEU A 121 -4.46 -9.23 13.86
C LEU A 121 -2.96 -8.93 14.08
N ARG A 122 -2.27 -8.48 13.02
CA ARG A 122 -0.87 -8.05 13.11
C ARG A 122 -0.66 -6.88 14.06
N LEU A 123 -1.56 -5.89 14.03
CA LEU A 123 -1.46 -4.67 14.85
C LEU A 123 -1.91 -4.91 16.29
N ALA A 124 -2.88 -5.79 16.49
CA ALA A 124 -3.41 -6.12 17.81
C ALA A 124 -2.40 -6.85 18.70
N GLN A 125 -1.28 -7.37 18.12
CA GLN A 125 -0.21 -8.07 18.83
C GLN A 125 -0.77 -8.97 19.94
N LEU A 126 -1.75 -9.82 19.58
CA LEU A 126 -2.34 -10.76 20.53
C LEU A 126 -1.26 -11.73 21.02
N ASP A 127 -0.55 -11.32 22.07
CA ASP A 127 0.34 -12.09 22.93
C ASP A 127 1.33 -13.04 22.24
N GLY A 128 2.02 -12.59 21.18
CA GLY A 128 3.04 -13.40 20.51
C GLY A 128 2.49 -14.63 19.75
N PHE A 129 1.19 -14.76 19.64
CA PHE A 129 0.52 -15.91 19.01
C PHE A 129 0.60 -15.87 17.47
N PHE A 130 0.69 -14.67 16.88
CA PHE A 130 0.77 -14.50 15.43
C PHE A 130 2.11 -13.93 14.99
N GLY A 131 2.60 -14.38 13.83
CA GLY A 131 3.82 -13.86 13.23
C GLY A 131 3.75 -12.37 12.86
N ASP A 132 4.92 -11.72 12.75
CA ASP A 132 5.04 -10.27 12.52
C ASP A 132 4.63 -9.79 11.11
N SER A 133 4.23 -10.68 10.21
CA SER A 133 3.89 -10.35 8.84
C SER A 133 2.58 -10.98 8.39
N VAL A 134 1.87 -10.31 7.46
CA VAL A 134 0.60 -10.81 6.89
C VAL A 134 0.74 -12.24 6.33
N PRO A 135 1.80 -12.59 5.57
CA PRO A 135 1.99 -13.97 5.11
C PRO A 135 2.17 -14.98 6.24
N ALA A 136 2.80 -14.62 7.35
CA ALA A 136 2.97 -15.49 8.50
C ALA A 136 1.63 -15.78 9.18
N ILE A 137 0.88 -14.72 9.50
CA ILE A 137 -0.46 -14.81 10.11
C ILE A 137 -1.40 -15.64 9.23
N ARG A 138 -1.41 -15.41 7.91
CA ARG A 138 -2.23 -16.19 6.99
C ARG A 138 -1.90 -17.67 7.04
N ARG A 139 -0.62 -18.04 7.10
CA ARG A 139 -0.19 -19.45 7.20
C ARG A 139 -0.64 -20.11 8.49
N GLU A 140 -0.53 -19.40 9.60
CA GLU A 140 -0.98 -19.89 10.91
C GLU A 140 -2.49 -20.14 10.91
N ILE A 141 -3.30 -19.16 10.48
CA ILE A 141 -4.74 -19.32 10.36
C ILE A 141 -5.10 -20.47 9.41
N ALA A 142 -4.42 -20.60 8.27
CA ALA A 142 -4.67 -21.69 7.33
C ALA A 142 -4.27 -23.08 7.89
N GLY A 143 -3.23 -23.12 8.73
CA GLY A 143 -2.79 -24.35 9.42
C GLY A 143 -3.76 -24.79 10.52
N GLU A 144 -4.36 -23.85 11.21
CA GLU A 144 -5.35 -24.12 12.27
C GLU A 144 -6.77 -24.39 11.74
N THR A 145 -7.03 -24.07 10.46
CA THR A 145 -8.36 -24.33 9.87
C THR A 145 -8.59 -25.85 9.84
N PRO A 146 -9.58 -26.39 10.59
CA PRO A 146 -9.83 -27.81 10.61
C PRO A 146 -10.07 -28.31 9.18
N ARG A 147 -9.58 -29.50 8.84
CA ARG A 147 -9.74 -30.18 7.54
C ARG A 147 -11.19 -30.25 7.03
N ARG A 148 -12.18 -29.82 7.82
CA ARG A 148 -13.58 -29.67 7.46
C ARG A 148 -13.87 -28.70 6.31
N PHE A 149 -12.95 -27.75 6.03
CA PHE A 149 -13.04 -26.84 4.87
C PHE A 149 -12.21 -27.31 3.66
N GLN A 150 -11.70 -28.54 3.67
CA GLN A 150 -11.27 -29.14 2.41
C GLN A 150 -12.49 -29.14 1.47
N ARG A 151 -12.33 -28.52 0.29
CA ARG A 151 -13.36 -28.42 -0.74
C ARG A 151 -14.09 -29.74 -0.82
N PRO A 152 -15.43 -29.73 -0.72
CA PRO A 152 -16.17 -30.97 -0.91
C PRO A 152 -15.76 -31.50 -2.28
N ARG A 153 -15.29 -32.75 -2.32
CA ARG A 153 -15.00 -33.41 -3.60
C ARG A 153 -16.31 -33.42 -4.36
N LEU A 154 -16.42 -32.56 -5.37
CA LEU A 154 -17.62 -32.51 -6.20
C LEU A 154 -17.71 -33.83 -6.93
N TYR A 155 -18.66 -34.61 -6.50
CA TYR A 155 -18.99 -35.92 -7.09
C TYR A 155 -20.09 -35.70 -8.11
N CYS A 156 -19.82 -35.98 -9.37
CA CYS A 156 -20.85 -35.94 -10.38
C CYS A 156 -21.69 -37.23 -10.30
N SER A 157 -22.95 -37.10 -9.93
CA SER A 157 -23.87 -38.21 -9.84
C SER A 157 -24.15 -38.88 -11.19
N CYS A 158 -23.97 -38.17 -12.30
CA CYS A 158 -24.22 -38.68 -13.65
C CYS A 158 -23.07 -39.53 -14.23
N CYS A 159 -21.82 -39.17 -13.98
CA CYS A 159 -20.64 -39.86 -14.52
C CYS A 159 -19.83 -40.61 -13.46
N LYS A 160 -20.21 -40.53 -12.19
CA LYS A 160 -19.48 -41.11 -11.04
C LYS A 160 -17.98 -40.76 -10.98
N ALA A 161 -17.59 -39.66 -11.61
CA ALA A 161 -16.21 -39.19 -11.63
C ALA A 161 -15.92 -38.23 -10.49
N LEU A 162 -14.75 -38.38 -9.87
CA LEU A 162 -14.22 -37.43 -8.92
C LEU A 162 -13.51 -36.30 -9.72
N PHE A 163 -14.07 -35.11 -9.64
CA PHE A 163 -13.35 -33.91 -10.11
C PHE A 163 -12.29 -33.53 -9.09
N SER A 164 -11.06 -33.91 -9.32
CA SER A 164 -9.89 -33.24 -8.76
C SER A 164 -9.65 -31.99 -9.60
N GLY A 165 -10.14 -30.85 -9.12
CA GLY A 165 -9.77 -29.57 -9.74
C GLY A 165 -8.28 -29.32 -9.58
N PRO A 166 -7.70 -28.45 -10.46
CA PRO A 166 -6.31 -28.08 -10.41
C PRO A 166 -5.93 -27.40 -9.10
#